data_f61afdea36dd7510d97aa4f4e3cfa3a3
#
_entry.id   f61afdea36dd7510d97aa4f4e3cfa3a3
#
_cell.length_a   1.000
_cell.length_b   1.000
_cell.length_c   1.000
_cell.angle_alpha   90.00
_cell.angle_beta   90.00
_cell.angle_gamma   90.00
#
_symmetry.space_group_name_H-M   'P 1'
#
loop_
_entity.id
_entity.type
_entity.pdbx_description
1 polymer ?
#
loop_
_entity_poly.entity_id
_entity_poly.type
_entity_poly.pdbx_seq_one_letter_code
_entity_poly.pdbx_strand_id
1 'polypeptide(L)'
;EYARAFRTVYNAIKSMNANARVYISLDQQWNRNRSSKEAYDARDLLDEFNSILRAEGNIDWGVAYHPYSVPLTWPKFWSLQTDFYRSLVLDSPDTSMVTMTNIHVVTDYLQRSQFLTSSGQVRSVILSELGYTSSYGEDVQAAAIAYAYLIAANNQHIDAMVLSRQTDAVSEIAEGLALGI
;
A
#
# COMPACT_ATOMS: atom_id res chain seq x y z
N GLU A 1 4.74 9.93 -18.12
CA GLU A 1 3.45 9.61 -18.80
C GLU A 1 2.35 9.31 -17.80
N TYR A 2 2.55 8.38 -16.84
CA TYR A 2 1.55 7.95 -15.85
C TYR A 2 0.90 9.14 -15.09
N ALA A 3 1.71 10.05 -14.53
CA ALA A 3 1.21 11.18 -13.75
C ALA A 3 0.30 12.12 -14.59
N ARG A 4 0.62 12.32 -15.85
CA ARG A 4 -0.23 13.15 -16.75
C ARG A 4 -1.52 12.44 -17.12
N ALA A 5 -1.47 11.14 -17.41
CA ALA A 5 -2.66 10.32 -17.64
C ALA A 5 -3.57 10.33 -16.39
N PHE A 6 -2.98 10.14 -15.20
CA PHE A 6 -3.69 10.22 -13.93
C PHE A 6 -4.41 11.57 -13.77
N ARG A 7 -3.73 12.70 -14.04
CA ARG A 7 -4.36 14.03 -13.97
C ARG A 7 -5.55 14.16 -14.91
N THR A 8 -5.44 13.63 -16.13
CA THR A 8 -6.55 13.67 -17.10
C THR A 8 -7.77 12.91 -16.58
N VAL A 9 -7.55 11.70 -16.07
CA VAL A 9 -8.61 10.87 -15.45
C VAL A 9 -9.16 11.53 -14.18
N TYR A 10 -8.30 12.05 -13.33
CA TYR A 10 -8.69 12.79 -12.12
C TYR A 10 -9.64 13.94 -12.45
N ASN A 11 -9.29 14.78 -13.43
CA ASN A 11 -10.12 15.90 -13.83
C ASN A 11 -11.48 15.44 -14.38
N ALA A 12 -11.51 14.38 -15.17
CA ALA A 12 -12.75 13.80 -15.69
C ALA A 12 -13.65 13.28 -14.55
N ILE A 13 -13.07 12.54 -13.58
CA ILE A 13 -13.82 12.07 -12.41
C ILE A 13 -14.37 13.23 -11.59
N LYS A 14 -13.55 14.24 -11.31
CA LYS A 14 -13.94 15.41 -10.51
C LYS A 14 -14.99 16.28 -11.19
N SER A 15 -15.01 16.32 -12.53
CA SER A 15 -16.07 17.02 -13.27
C SER A 15 -17.43 16.33 -13.15
N MET A 16 -17.45 15.01 -12.97
CA MET A 16 -18.68 14.21 -12.77
C MET A 16 -19.10 14.17 -11.31
N ASN A 17 -18.12 14.05 -10.38
CA ASN A 17 -18.36 14.01 -8.95
C ASN A 17 -17.20 14.69 -8.21
N ALA A 18 -17.40 15.93 -7.79
CA ALA A 18 -16.41 16.72 -7.08
C ALA A 18 -15.97 16.09 -5.75
N ASN A 19 -16.81 15.23 -5.13
CA ASN A 19 -16.53 14.56 -3.86
C ASN A 19 -15.80 13.22 -4.06
N ALA A 20 -15.64 12.73 -5.29
CA ALA A 20 -14.90 11.49 -5.53
C ALA A 20 -13.45 11.63 -5.08
N ARG A 21 -12.94 10.63 -4.38
CA ARG A 21 -11.51 10.50 -4.05
C ARG A 21 -10.82 9.66 -5.11
N VAL A 22 -9.64 10.08 -5.52
CA VAL A 22 -8.85 9.38 -6.56
C VAL A 22 -7.49 9.05 -5.99
N TYR A 23 -7.08 7.80 -6.14
CA TYR A 23 -5.87 7.26 -5.52
C TYR A 23 -4.90 6.73 -6.59
N ILE A 24 -3.60 6.84 -6.31
CA ILE A 24 -2.60 6.04 -7.02
C ILE A 24 -2.45 4.69 -6.33
N SER A 25 -2.19 3.64 -7.08
CA SER A 25 -1.94 2.31 -6.55
C SER A 25 -0.44 2.07 -6.40
N LEU A 26 -0.03 1.60 -5.21
CA LEU A 26 1.36 1.28 -4.88
C LEU A 26 1.43 -0.09 -4.21
N ASP A 27 2.46 -0.84 -4.56
CA ASP A 27 2.73 -2.17 -4.01
C ASP A 27 3.73 -2.10 -2.84
N GLN A 28 3.88 -3.23 -2.13
CA GLN A 28 4.75 -3.40 -0.97
C GLN A 28 6.24 -3.13 -1.23
N GLN A 29 6.70 -3.16 -2.48
CA GLN A 29 8.09 -2.89 -2.85
C GLN A 29 8.39 -1.40 -2.73
N TRP A 30 9.05 -1.01 -1.64
CA TRP A 30 9.21 0.39 -1.28
C TRP A 30 10.52 0.99 -1.80
N ASN A 31 11.67 0.36 -1.49
CA ASN A 31 13.00 0.85 -1.86
C ASN A 31 13.97 -0.33 -2.04
N ARG A 32 13.78 -1.09 -3.10
CA ARG A 32 14.61 -2.27 -3.41
C ARG A 32 15.76 -1.98 -4.38
N ASN A 33 15.86 -0.74 -4.87
CA ASN A 33 16.83 -0.34 -5.90
C ASN A 33 16.72 -1.18 -7.19
N ARG A 34 15.50 -1.55 -7.57
CA ARG A 34 15.26 -2.28 -8.80
C ARG A 34 15.14 -1.30 -9.97
N SER A 35 16.20 -1.16 -10.74
CA SER A 35 16.21 -0.45 -12.03
C SER A 35 15.62 -1.34 -13.16
N SER A 36 14.49 -1.96 -12.96
CA SER A 36 13.81 -2.75 -13.98
C SER A 36 12.85 -1.87 -14.76
N LYS A 37 12.79 -2.04 -16.08
CA LYS A 37 11.78 -1.37 -16.92
C LYS A 37 10.36 -1.85 -16.61
N GLU A 38 10.22 -2.94 -15.87
CA GLU A 38 8.95 -3.63 -15.58
C GLU A 38 8.46 -3.40 -14.16
N ALA A 39 9.31 -2.91 -13.25
CA ALA A 39 8.94 -2.66 -11.87
C ALA A 39 9.66 -1.42 -11.31
N TYR A 40 8.88 -0.51 -10.75
CA TYR A 40 9.37 0.65 -10.01
C TYR A 40 9.19 0.44 -8.52
N ASP A 41 10.15 0.92 -7.73
CA ASP A 41 9.95 1.04 -6.29
C ASP A 41 8.84 2.07 -6.01
N ALA A 42 7.96 1.76 -5.07
CA ALA A 42 6.81 2.60 -4.74
C ALA A 42 7.25 4.01 -4.30
N ARG A 43 8.37 4.10 -3.57
CA ARG A 43 8.94 5.40 -3.14
C ARG A 43 9.36 6.26 -4.32
N ASP A 44 10.10 5.70 -5.27
CA ASP A 44 10.59 6.43 -6.44
C ASP A 44 9.42 6.87 -7.33
N LEU A 45 8.44 5.97 -7.54
CA LEU A 45 7.23 6.31 -8.27
C LEU A 45 6.47 7.44 -7.59
N LEU A 46 6.35 7.39 -6.26
CA LEU A 46 5.64 8.41 -5.47
C LEU A 46 6.32 9.78 -5.57
N ASP A 47 7.65 9.82 -5.47
CA ASP A 47 8.44 11.06 -5.56
C ASP A 47 8.30 11.70 -6.94
N GLU A 48 8.50 10.92 -8.01
CA GLU A 48 8.40 11.42 -9.38
C GLU A 48 6.97 11.83 -9.73
N PHE A 49 5.98 11.01 -9.37
CA PHE A 49 4.56 11.30 -9.57
C PHE A 49 4.17 12.62 -8.90
N ASN A 50 4.50 12.78 -7.62
CA ASN A 50 4.18 13.99 -6.86
C ASN A 50 4.88 15.22 -7.46
N SER A 51 6.15 15.10 -7.84
CA SER A 51 6.91 16.20 -8.46
C SER A 51 6.23 16.71 -9.74
N ILE A 52 5.83 15.78 -10.63
CA ILE A 52 5.15 16.13 -11.89
C ILE A 52 3.79 16.78 -11.60
N LEU A 53 2.99 16.21 -10.70
CA LEU A 53 1.67 16.77 -10.38
C LEU A 53 1.78 18.14 -9.73
N ARG A 54 2.73 18.36 -8.83
CA ARG A 54 2.91 19.67 -8.19
C ARG A 54 3.35 20.76 -9.16
N ALA A 55 4.18 20.43 -10.13
CA ALA A 55 4.60 21.39 -11.18
C ALA A 55 3.43 21.91 -12.01
N GLU A 56 2.37 21.11 -12.17
CA GLU A 56 1.16 21.45 -12.93
C GLU A 56 -0.04 21.85 -12.03
N GLY A 57 0.17 22.04 -10.73
CA GLY A 57 -0.87 22.35 -9.73
C GLY A 57 -1.13 21.17 -8.79
N ASN A 58 -1.11 21.44 -7.49
CA ASN A 58 -1.24 20.45 -6.44
C ASN A 58 -2.70 19.97 -6.28
N ILE A 59 -3.10 18.97 -7.08
CA ILE A 59 -4.42 18.33 -6.98
C ILE A 59 -4.49 17.39 -5.76
N ASP A 60 -5.71 17.14 -5.28
CA ASP A 60 -5.97 16.29 -4.12
C ASP A 60 -6.11 14.81 -4.55
N TRP A 61 -5.03 14.05 -4.41
CA TRP A 61 -4.95 12.62 -4.66
C TRP A 61 -4.57 11.87 -3.38
N GLY A 62 -4.93 10.60 -3.29
CA GLY A 62 -4.56 9.72 -2.19
C GLY A 62 -3.68 8.56 -2.65
N VAL A 63 -3.28 7.70 -1.70
CA VAL A 63 -2.49 6.48 -1.93
C VAL A 63 -3.35 5.26 -1.61
N ALA A 64 -3.49 4.37 -2.58
CA ALA A 64 -4.00 3.01 -2.42
C ALA A 64 -2.80 2.06 -2.30
N TYR A 65 -2.54 1.56 -1.11
CA TYR A 65 -1.35 0.77 -0.81
C TYR A 65 -1.67 -0.69 -0.58
N HIS A 66 -0.77 -1.61 -1.02
CA HIS A 66 -0.93 -3.06 -0.91
C HIS A 66 0.13 -3.64 0.05
N PRO A 67 -0.07 -3.63 1.38
CA PRO A 67 0.94 -4.04 2.36
C PRO A 67 0.90 -5.55 2.65
N TYR A 68 0.97 -6.38 1.62
CA TYR A 68 1.00 -7.84 1.78
C TYR A 68 2.18 -8.32 2.64
N SER A 69 2.06 -9.52 3.15
CA SER A 69 3.14 -10.21 3.88
C SER A 69 4.34 -10.54 2.97
N VAL A 70 5.48 -10.75 3.59
CA VAL A 70 6.71 -11.22 2.93
C VAL A 70 7.22 -12.48 3.62
N PRO A 71 7.22 -13.63 2.95
CA PRO A 71 6.58 -13.91 1.64
C PRO A 71 5.05 -13.82 1.72
N LEU A 72 4.38 -13.70 0.57
CA LEU A 72 2.91 -13.63 0.47
C LEU A 72 2.21 -14.82 1.15
N THR A 73 2.82 -15.98 1.09
CA THR A 73 2.31 -17.23 1.67
C THR A 73 2.47 -17.32 3.20
N TRP A 74 3.01 -16.28 3.87
CA TRP A 74 3.24 -16.28 5.32
C TRP A 74 2.27 -15.34 6.05
N PRO A 75 1.21 -15.86 6.70
CA PRO A 75 0.18 -15.01 7.32
C PRO A 75 0.66 -14.29 8.58
N LYS A 76 1.67 -14.82 9.30
CA LYS A 76 2.18 -14.22 10.55
C LYS A 76 3.16 -13.07 10.25
N PHE A 77 2.67 -12.01 9.62
CA PHE A 77 3.50 -10.87 9.17
C PHE A 77 4.31 -10.21 10.30
N TRP A 78 3.89 -10.36 11.56
CA TRP A 78 4.60 -9.87 12.75
C TRP A 78 5.77 -10.76 13.20
N SER A 79 5.94 -11.94 12.61
CA SER A 79 6.98 -12.92 12.95
C SER A 79 7.57 -13.54 11.69
N LEU A 80 8.47 -12.80 11.03
CA LEU A 80 9.08 -13.23 9.79
C LEU A 80 10.02 -14.42 9.98
N GLN A 81 9.92 -15.41 9.07
CA GLN A 81 10.53 -16.74 9.20
C GLN A 81 12.05 -16.74 9.20
N THR A 82 12.68 -15.85 8.45
CA THR A 82 14.13 -15.85 8.22
C THR A 82 14.75 -14.46 8.38
N ASP A 83 16.06 -14.41 8.63
CA ASP A 83 16.81 -13.15 8.66
C ASP A 83 16.74 -12.41 7.31
N PHE A 84 16.67 -13.17 6.22
CA PHE A 84 16.47 -12.58 4.89
C PHE A 84 15.19 -11.76 4.82
N TYR A 85 14.05 -12.33 5.20
CA TYR A 85 12.78 -11.58 5.18
C TYR A 85 12.78 -10.42 6.19
N ARG A 86 13.37 -10.63 7.38
CA ARG A 86 13.53 -9.55 8.37
C ARG A 86 14.36 -8.40 7.85
N SER A 87 15.39 -8.65 7.05
CA SER A 87 16.21 -7.59 6.45
C SER A 87 15.51 -6.78 5.36
N LEU A 88 14.40 -7.29 4.82
CA LEU A 88 13.59 -6.58 3.81
C LEU A 88 12.57 -5.63 4.45
N VAL A 89 12.16 -5.89 5.70
CA VAL A 89 11.08 -5.16 6.38
C VAL A 89 11.65 -4.51 7.64
N LEU A 90 12.15 -3.30 7.47
CA LEU A 90 12.81 -2.54 8.54
C LEU A 90 11.90 -1.40 9.01
N ASP A 91 12.04 -1.00 10.24
CA ASP A 91 11.48 0.23 10.79
C ASP A 91 12.35 1.42 10.37
N SER A 92 12.31 1.76 9.09
CA SER A 92 13.17 2.77 8.48
C SER A 92 12.56 3.27 7.16
N PRO A 93 12.69 4.56 6.82
CA PRO A 93 12.29 5.08 5.51
C PRO A 93 13.08 4.46 4.34
N ASP A 94 14.20 3.81 4.63
CA ASP A 94 15.03 3.10 3.63
C ASP A 94 14.75 1.59 3.59
N THR A 95 13.68 1.13 4.24
CA THR A 95 13.25 -0.28 4.16
C THR A 95 13.06 -0.73 2.71
N SER A 96 13.41 -1.97 2.40
CA SER A 96 13.20 -2.51 1.05
C SER A 96 11.72 -2.76 0.75
N MET A 97 10.96 -3.17 1.75
CA MET A 97 9.54 -3.48 1.61
C MET A 97 8.74 -2.88 2.76
N VAL A 98 7.51 -2.48 2.47
CA VAL A 98 6.54 -2.05 3.48
C VAL A 98 5.38 -3.03 3.50
N THR A 99 5.18 -3.65 4.66
CA THR A 99 4.08 -4.57 4.99
C THR A 99 3.25 -3.95 6.12
N MET A 100 2.27 -4.67 6.64
CA MET A 100 1.54 -4.19 7.82
C MET A 100 2.43 -3.96 9.05
N THR A 101 3.58 -4.64 9.14
CA THR A 101 4.51 -4.46 10.28
C THR A 101 5.08 -3.05 10.38
N ASN A 102 5.38 -2.44 9.24
CA ASN A 102 6.02 -1.13 9.14
C ASN A 102 5.24 -0.15 8.25
N ILE A 103 3.91 -0.28 8.19
CA ILE A 103 3.06 0.56 7.32
C ILE A 103 3.16 2.06 7.64
N HIS A 104 3.53 2.42 8.87
CA HIS A 104 3.79 3.81 9.27
C HIS A 104 4.88 4.47 8.42
N VAL A 105 5.81 3.70 7.85
CA VAL A 105 6.84 4.25 6.93
C VAL A 105 6.20 5.01 5.77
N VAL A 106 5.10 4.49 5.19
CA VAL A 106 4.37 5.18 4.11
C VAL A 106 3.67 6.43 4.64
N THR A 107 2.96 6.31 5.75
CA THR A 107 2.20 7.45 6.30
C THR A 107 3.11 8.56 6.82
N ASP A 108 4.25 8.23 7.42
CA ASP A 108 5.26 9.20 7.85
C ASP A 108 5.95 9.86 6.65
N TYR A 109 6.18 9.09 5.58
CA TYR A 109 6.73 9.64 4.34
C TYR A 109 5.83 10.71 3.73
N LEU A 110 4.52 10.50 3.75
CA LEU A 110 3.51 11.44 3.24
C LEU A 110 3.33 12.69 4.10
N GLN A 111 3.83 12.73 5.33
CA GLN A 111 3.83 13.92 6.19
C GLN A 111 4.89 14.96 5.80
N ARG A 112 5.81 14.63 4.92
CA ARG A 112 6.81 15.57 4.41
C ARG A 112 6.14 16.69 3.62
N SER A 113 6.63 17.92 3.77
CA SER A 113 6.02 19.13 3.20
C SER A 113 5.72 19.04 1.70
N GLN A 114 6.56 18.32 0.93
CA GLN A 114 6.35 18.15 -0.51
C GLN A 114 5.12 17.29 -0.84
N PHE A 115 4.65 16.44 0.07
CA PHE A 115 3.49 15.58 -0.18
C PHE A 115 2.17 16.15 0.30
N LEU A 116 2.19 17.18 1.14
CA LEU A 116 0.94 17.74 1.67
C LEU A 116 0.03 18.24 0.55
N THR A 117 -1.28 18.15 0.78
CA THR A 117 -2.29 18.72 -0.11
C THR A 117 -2.14 20.24 -0.21
N SER A 118 -2.90 20.90 -1.08
CA SER A 118 -2.92 22.36 -1.19
C SER A 118 -3.44 23.04 0.10
N SER A 119 -4.21 22.32 0.91
CA SER A 119 -4.68 22.80 2.24
C SER A 119 -3.73 22.45 3.39
N GLY A 120 -2.56 21.87 3.11
CA GLY A 120 -1.58 21.50 4.14
C GLY A 120 -1.91 20.18 4.89
N GLN A 121 -2.88 19.41 4.42
CA GLN A 121 -3.24 18.11 5.03
C GLN A 121 -2.37 16.98 4.51
N VAL A 122 -2.15 15.95 5.32
CA VAL A 122 -1.55 14.69 4.90
C VAL A 122 -2.50 14.00 3.94
N ARG A 123 -1.96 13.38 2.87
CA ARG A 123 -2.78 12.69 1.89
C ARG A 123 -3.42 11.44 2.48
N SER A 124 -4.67 11.19 2.08
CA SER A 124 -5.44 10.01 2.45
C SER A 124 -4.72 8.73 1.98
N VAL A 125 -4.64 7.74 2.85
CA VAL A 125 -4.14 6.39 2.54
C VAL A 125 -5.28 5.40 2.74
N ILE A 126 -5.50 4.53 1.76
CA ILE A 126 -6.32 3.33 1.92
C ILE A 126 -5.45 2.10 1.70
N LEU A 127 -5.66 1.08 2.49
CA LEU A 127 -5.08 -0.24 2.24
C LEU A 127 -6.05 -0.98 1.33
N SER A 128 -5.85 -0.82 0.01
CA SER A 128 -6.84 -1.22 -0.99
C SER A 128 -6.78 -2.70 -1.34
N GLU A 129 -5.70 -3.37 -0.95
CA GLU A 129 -5.52 -4.78 -1.20
C GLU A 129 -4.56 -5.39 -0.17
N LEU A 130 -5.05 -6.28 0.66
CA LEU A 130 -4.26 -7.16 1.52
C LEU A 130 -5.06 -8.40 1.88
N GLY A 131 -4.37 -9.50 2.13
CA GLY A 131 -4.98 -10.76 2.54
C GLY A 131 -3.95 -11.66 3.19
N TYR A 132 -4.42 -12.64 3.92
CA TYR A 132 -3.60 -13.61 4.63
C TYR A 132 -4.12 -15.01 4.34
N THR A 133 -3.22 -15.94 4.01
CA THR A 133 -3.62 -17.30 3.64
C THR A 133 -4.12 -18.09 4.84
N SER A 134 -5.19 -18.86 4.64
CA SER A 134 -5.69 -19.86 5.60
C SER A 134 -4.94 -21.19 5.53
N SER A 135 -3.94 -21.35 4.66
CA SER A 135 -3.13 -22.57 4.53
C SER A 135 -2.41 -22.98 5.83
N TYR A 136 -2.27 -22.08 6.80
CA TYR A 136 -1.73 -22.34 8.13
C TYR A 136 -2.81 -22.46 9.23
N GLY A 137 -4.08 -22.52 8.84
CA GLY A 137 -5.25 -22.56 9.70
C GLY A 137 -6.05 -21.25 9.68
N GLU A 138 -7.37 -21.38 9.74
CA GLU A 138 -8.31 -20.24 9.75
C GLU A 138 -8.10 -19.33 10.98
N ASP A 139 -7.76 -19.92 12.15
CA ASP A 139 -7.45 -19.13 13.36
C ASP A 139 -6.23 -18.23 13.16
N VAL A 140 -5.23 -18.68 12.40
CA VAL A 140 -4.04 -17.88 12.06
C VAL A 140 -4.39 -16.77 11.11
N GLN A 141 -5.24 -17.06 10.10
CA GLN A 141 -5.75 -16.07 9.18
C GLN A 141 -6.55 -14.99 9.92
N ALA A 142 -7.50 -15.41 10.76
CA ALA A 142 -8.33 -14.50 11.56
C ALA A 142 -7.47 -13.61 12.48
N ALA A 143 -6.46 -14.18 13.14
CA ALA A 143 -5.54 -13.43 13.97
C ALA A 143 -4.74 -12.39 13.14
N ALA A 144 -4.30 -12.75 11.93
CA ALA A 144 -3.58 -11.86 11.05
C ALA A 144 -4.47 -10.69 10.59
N ILE A 145 -5.71 -10.96 10.20
CA ILE A 145 -6.68 -9.94 9.82
C ILE A 145 -6.96 -8.98 10.99
N ALA A 146 -7.24 -9.55 12.18
CA ALA A 146 -7.52 -8.74 13.37
C ALA A 146 -6.33 -7.86 13.77
N TYR A 147 -5.11 -8.37 13.70
CA TYR A 147 -3.92 -7.60 14.03
C TYR A 147 -3.64 -6.52 12.98
N ALA A 148 -3.78 -6.82 11.69
CA ALA A 148 -3.68 -5.83 10.63
C ALA A 148 -4.70 -4.70 10.81
N TYR A 149 -5.95 -5.05 11.14
CA TYR A 149 -6.99 -4.06 11.44
C TYR A 149 -6.61 -3.16 12.63
N LEU A 150 -6.09 -3.73 13.72
CA LEU A 150 -5.65 -2.94 14.86
C LEU A 150 -4.54 -1.95 14.50
N ILE A 151 -3.57 -2.36 13.69
CA ILE A 151 -2.52 -1.46 13.20
C ILE A 151 -3.12 -0.35 12.34
N ALA A 152 -3.99 -0.68 11.41
CA ALA A 152 -4.65 0.31 10.53
C ALA A 152 -5.51 1.29 11.35
N ALA A 153 -6.32 0.79 12.28
CA ALA A 153 -7.21 1.61 13.12
C ALA A 153 -6.47 2.55 14.08
N ASN A 154 -5.21 2.22 14.43
CA ASN A 154 -4.37 3.08 15.27
C ASN A 154 -3.49 4.05 14.45
N ASN A 155 -3.56 4.04 13.14
CA ASN A 155 -2.86 4.99 12.28
C ASN A 155 -3.86 6.01 11.72
N GLN A 156 -3.81 7.24 12.23
CA GLN A 156 -4.74 8.32 11.89
C GLN A 156 -4.73 8.75 10.41
N HIS A 157 -3.77 8.28 9.62
CA HIS A 157 -3.64 8.60 8.20
C HIS A 157 -4.13 7.47 7.29
N ILE A 158 -4.60 6.36 7.87
CA ILE A 158 -5.21 5.24 7.13
C ILE A 158 -6.73 5.35 7.26
N ASP A 159 -7.40 5.62 6.14
CA ASP A 159 -8.85 5.85 6.11
C ASP A 159 -9.66 4.56 5.95
N ALA A 160 -9.08 3.53 5.32
CA ALA A 160 -9.78 2.27 5.06
C ALA A 160 -8.81 1.10 4.88
N MET A 161 -9.31 -0.10 5.18
CA MET A 161 -8.66 -1.39 4.92
C MET A 161 -9.65 -2.29 4.16
N VAL A 162 -9.22 -2.78 3.01
CA VAL A 162 -10.01 -3.66 2.13
C VAL A 162 -9.30 -5.00 2.01
N LEU A 163 -10.00 -6.07 2.39
CA LEU A 163 -9.45 -7.42 2.29
C LEU A 163 -9.59 -7.96 0.86
N SER A 164 -8.55 -8.56 0.37
CA SER A 164 -8.51 -9.37 -0.83
C SER A 164 -8.35 -10.82 -0.38
N ARG A 165 -9.41 -11.60 -0.34
CA ARG A 165 -10.70 -11.50 -1.04
C ARG A 165 -11.81 -12.18 -0.24
N GLN A 166 -13.05 -12.13 -0.74
CA GLN A 166 -14.19 -12.81 -0.09
C GLN A 166 -14.19 -14.32 -0.32
N THR A 167 -13.80 -14.77 -1.51
CA THR A 167 -13.75 -16.20 -1.89
C THR A 167 -12.41 -16.53 -2.52
N ASP A 168 -11.91 -17.73 -2.24
CA ASP A 168 -10.66 -18.22 -2.81
C ASP A 168 -10.68 -18.31 -4.34
N ALA A 169 -9.55 -17.99 -4.97
CA ALA A 169 -9.32 -18.27 -6.37
C ALA A 169 -8.56 -19.59 -6.51
N VAL A 170 -9.08 -20.50 -7.32
CA VAL A 170 -8.50 -21.86 -7.49
C VAL A 170 -7.03 -21.81 -7.92
N SER A 171 -6.65 -20.87 -8.79
CA SER A 171 -5.27 -20.69 -9.24
C SER A 171 -4.34 -20.26 -8.11
N GLU A 172 -4.82 -19.42 -7.18
CA GLU A 172 -4.04 -18.91 -6.07
C GLU A 172 -3.89 -19.93 -4.93
N ILE A 173 -4.92 -20.77 -4.70
CA ILE A 173 -4.82 -21.88 -3.73
C ILE A 173 -3.64 -22.79 -4.09
N ALA A 174 -3.45 -23.10 -5.38
CA ALA A 174 -2.33 -23.92 -5.85
C ALA A 174 -0.96 -23.30 -5.54
N GLU A 175 -0.90 -21.99 -5.36
CA GLU A 175 0.30 -21.23 -4.98
C GLU A 175 0.42 -21.00 -3.47
N GLY A 176 -0.48 -21.57 -2.66
CA GLY A 176 -0.53 -21.39 -1.20
C GLY A 176 -1.22 -20.11 -0.74
N LEU A 177 -1.99 -19.47 -1.61
CA LEU A 177 -2.69 -18.20 -1.38
C LEU A 177 -4.20 -18.41 -1.23
N ALA A 178 -4.62 -19.19 -0.22
CA ALA A 178 -6.01 -19.32 0.18
C ALA A 178 -6.41 -18.05 0.98
N LEU A 179 -6.75 -16.97 0.29
CA LEU A 179 -6.98 -15.65 0.88
C LEU A 179 -8.46 -15.36 1.19
N GLY A 180 -9.37 -16.25 0.80
CA GLY A 180 -10.82 -16.15 1.09
C GLY A 180 -11.11 -16.08 2.59
N ILE A 181 -12.15 -15.33 2.97
CA ILE A 181 -12.61 -15.12 4.35
C ILE A 181 -14.04 -15.62 4.56
#